data_583f27c8bbaf6e128ef5b5849a906c57
#
_entry.id   583f27c8bbaf6e128ef5b5849a906c57
#
_cell.length_a   1.000
_cell.length_b   1.000
_cell.length_c   1.000
_cell.angle_alpha   90.00
_cell.angle_beta   90.00
_cell.angle_gamma   90.00
#
_symmetry.space_group_name_H-M   'P 1'
#
loop_
_entity.id
_entity.type
_entity.pdbx_description
1 polymer ?
#
loop_
_entity_poly.entity_id
_entity_poly.type
_entity_poly.pdbx_seq_one_letter_code
_entity_poly.pdbx_strand_id
1 'polypeptide(L)'
;MTADVKAELDGLMRTLFGAFDNTGGRPNLGAVREVFIPEGMIIKNVGGETEIYDLDSFIAPRERFLTDGTLTEFTEWEIAERTEIFGSIAQRFSEYGKSGYRDGEWFEGFGRQTTQFIRTPDGWKMSSAAWDDVPG
;
A
#
# COMPACT_ATOMS: atom_id res chain seq x y z
N MET A 1 -24.01 -4.25 -4.57
CA MET A 1 -23.78 -5.71 -4.57
C MET A 1 -22.40 -5.98 -4.02
N THR A 2 -22.26 -7.02 -3.19
CA THR A 2 -20.98 -7.36 -2.54
C THR A 2 -19.86 -7.64 -3.54
N ALA A 3 -20.18 -8.33 -4.64
CA ALA A 3 -19.18 -8.65 -5.67
C ALA A 3 -18.63 -7.38 -6.35
N ASP A 4 -19.47 -6.38 -6.55
CA ASP A 4 -19.04 -5.11 -7.15
C ASP A 4 -18.17 -4.32 -6.19
N VAL A 5 -18.51 -4.33 -4.90
CA VAL A 5 -17.69 -3.69 -3.87
C VAL A 5 -16.33 -4.38 -3.78
N LYS A 6 -16.31 -5.72 -3.76
CA LYS A 6 -15.06 -6.48 -3.72
C LYS A 6 -14.15 -6.11 -4.90
N ALA A 7 -14.71 -5.99 -6.10
CA ALA A 7 -13.95 -5.61 -7.29
C ALA A 7 -13.40 -4.19 -7.16
N GLU A 8 -14.15 -3.27 -6.57
CA GLU A 8 -13.68 -1.90 -6.34
C GLU A 8 -12.52 -1.89 -5.34
N LEU A 9 -12.64 -2.65 -4.23
CA LEU A 9 -11.57 -2.77 -3.25
C LEU A 9 -10.32 -3.42 -3.85
N ASP A 10 -10.49 -4.45 -4.68
CA ASP A 10 -9.37 -5.07 -5.40
C ASP A 10 -8.64 -4.04 -6.25
N GLY A 11 -9.38 -3.16 -6.93
CA GLY A 11 -8.80 -2.09 -7.73
C GLY A 11 -7.99 -1.08 -6.91
N LEU A 12 -8.51 -0.70 -5.73
CA LEU A 12 -7.80 0.21 -4.83
C LEU A 12 -6.47 -0.41 -4.38
N MET A 13 -6.47 -1.71 -4.05
CA MET A 13 -5.25 -2.39 -3.63
C MET A 13 -4.22 -2.46 -4.76
N ARG A 14 -4.64 -2.77 -5.98
CA ARG A 14 -3.74 -2.76 -7.13
C ARG A 14 -3.12 -1.38 -7.35
N THR A 15 -3.92 -0.35 -7.22
CA THR A 15 -3.46 1.04 -7.38
C THR A 15 -2.46 1.40 -6.28
N LEU A 16 -2.74 1.02 -5.04
CA LEU A 16 -1.83 1.30 -3.93
C LEU A 16 -0.47 0.63 -4.14
N PHE A 17 -0.45 -0.67 -4.36
CA PHE A 17 0.81 -1.38 -4.56
C PHE A 17 1.54 -0.90 -5.83
N GLY A 18 0.81 -0.62 -6.89
CA GLY A 18 1.38 -0.10 -8.13
C GLY A 18 1.98 1.29 -8.02
N ALA A 19 1.56 2.07 -7.01
CA ALA A 19 2.06 3.44 -6.82
C ALA A 19 3.58 3.48 -6.58
N PHE A 20 4.15 2.43 -6.02
CA PHE A 20 5.57 2.35 -5.67
C PHE A 20 6.42 1.73 -6.77
N ASP A 21 5.81 1.22 -7.83
CA ASP A 21 6.52 0.51 -8.90
C ASP A 21 7.34 1.50 -9.72
N ASN A 22 8.65 1.30 -9.76
CA ASN A 22 9.54 2.10 -10.59
C ASN A 22 10.30 1.25 -11.62
N THR A 23 9.80 0.05 -11.93
CA THR A 23 10.43 -0.85 -12.90
C THR A 23 10.36 -0.32 -14.33
N GLY A 24 9.30 0.40 -14.67
CA GLY A 24 9.10 0.93 -16.02
C GLY A 24 9.36 2.43 -16.14
N GLY A 25 9.86 3.05 -15.07
CA GLY A 25 10.10 4.48 -15.06
C GLY A 25 9.75 5.08 -13.71
N ARG A 26 9.37 6.35 -13.70
CA ARG A 26 9.08 7.08 -12.48
C ARG A 26 7.85 6.49 -11.76
N PRO A 27 7.88 6.32 -10.42
CA PRO A 27 6.71 5.82 -9.68
C PRO A 27 5.60 6.87 -9.65
N ASN A 28 4.38 6.42 -9.37
CA ASN A 28 3.22 7.30 -9.30
C ASN A 28 2.72 7.42 -7.86
N LEU A 29 3.48 8.09 -7.01
CA LEU A 29 3.13 8.24 -5.60
C LEU A 29 1.86 9.08 -5.38
N GLY A 30 1.46 9.88 -6.37
CA GLY A 30 0.19 10.60 -6.32
C GLY A 30 -1.02 9.66 -6.23
N ALA A 31 -0.89 8.42 -6.69
CA ALA A 31 -1.95 7.42 -6.61
C ALA A 31 -2.31 7.07 -5.15
N VAL A 32 -1.38 7.23 -4.21
CA VAL A 32 -1.67 7.04 -2.77
C VAL A 32 -2.77 8.00 -2.34
N ARG A 33 -2.73 9.25 -2.81
CA ARG A 33 -3.76 10.25 -2.48
C ARG A 33 -5.10 9.95 -3.12
N GLU A 34 -5.10 9.21 -4.21
CA GLU A 34 -6.34 8.84 -4.91
C GLU A 34 -7.08 7.72 -4.18
N VAL A 35 -6.36 6.81 -3.52
CA VAL A 35 -6.97 5.65 -2.87
C VAL A 35 -7.28 5.88 -1.39
N PHE A 36 -6.68 6.88 -0.75
CA PHE A 36 -6.94 7.23 0.64
C PHE A 36 -7.85 8.44 0.76
N ILE A 37 -8.60 8.52 1.87
CA ILE A 37 -9.19 9.81 2.26
C ILE A 37 -8.05 10.75 2.66
N PRO A 38 -8.26 12.10 2.58
CA PRO A 38 -7.18 13.05 2.94
C PRO A 38 -6.63 12.85 4.35
N GLU A 39 -7.47 12.40 5.28
CA GLU A 39 -7.11 12.16 6.68
C GLU A 39 -6.51 10.76 6.91
N GLY A 40 -6.18 10.04 5.85
CA GLY A 40 -5.70 8.68 5.94
C GLY A 40 -4.49 8.52 6.84
N MET A 41 -4.45 7.40 7.57
CA MET A 41 -3.36 7.06 8.47
C MET A 41 -2.66 5.80 7.96
N ILE A 42 -1.34 5.86 7.88
CA ILE A 42 -0.53 4.73 7.41
C ILE A 42 0.50 4.41 8.50
N ILE A 43 0.54 3.16 8.91
CA ILE A 43 1.37 2.73 10.03
C ILE A 43 2.34 1.64 9.56
N LYS A 44 3.62 1.89 9.77
CA LYS A 44 4.66 0.89 9.62
C LYS A 44 4.96 0.36 11.01
N ASN A 45 4.76 -0.94 11.23
CA ASN A 45 4.97 -1.55 12.55
C ASN A 45 5.83 -2.80 12.41
N VAL A 46 7.00 -2.63 11.80
CA VAL A 46 7.90 -3.74 11.50
C VAL A 46 8.67 -4.12 12.74
N GLY A 47 8.52 -5.39 13.17
CA GLY A 47 9.19 -5.89 14.36
C GLY A 47 8.76 -5.19 15.64
N GLY A 48 7.58 -4.60 15.67
CA GLY A 48 7.06 -3.88 16.81
C GLY A 48 7.55 -2.44 16.93
N GLU A 49 8.32 -1.96 15.97
CA GLU A 49 8.74 -0.54 15.93
C GLU A 49 7.70 0.24 15.12
N THR A 50 6.98 1.12 15.80
CA THR A 50 5.83 1.83 15.24
C THR A 50 6.23 3.19 14.66
N GLU A 51 5.90 3.40 13.38
CA GLU A 51 6.01 4.71 12.72
C GLU A 51 4.64 5.05 12.15
N ILE A 52 4.10 6.20 12.52
CA ILE A 52 2.77 6.63 12.11
C ILE A 52 2.92 7.81 11.14
N TYR A 53 2.27 7.70 9.98
CA TYR A 53 2.35 8.70 8.91
C TYR A 53 0.95 9.21 8.54
N ASP A 54 0.88 10.49 8.20
CA ASP A 54 -0.18 10.99 7.33
C ASP A 54 0.26 10.80 5.87
N LEU A 55 -0.55 11.22 4.91
CA LEU A 55 -0.21 11.00 3.50
C LEU A 55 1.07 11.72 3.09
N ASP A 56 1.23 12.98 3.53
CA ASP A 56 2.42 13.78 3.18
C ASP A 56 3.70 13.16 3.72
N SER A 57 3.71 12.79 5.01
CA SER A 57 4.90 12.24 5.65
C SER A 57 5.21 10.82 5.17
N PHE A 58 4.21 10.11 4.64
CA PHE A 58 4.41 8.81 4.02
C PHE A 58 5.01 8.94 2.61
N ILE A 59 4.45 9.83 1.81
CA ILE A 59 4.81 9.95 0.40
C ILE A 59 6.21 10.56 0.20
N ALA A 60 6.53 11.63 0.91
CA ALA A 60 7.74 12.42 0.66
C ALA A 60 9.04 11.61 0.69
N PRO A 61 9.34 10.82 1.75
CA PRO A 61 10.59 10.03 1.74
C PRO A 61 10.58 8.94 0.67
N ARG A 62 9.42 8.37 0.37
CA ARG A 62 9.30 7.31 -0.64
C ARG A 62 9.52 7.85 -2.05
N GLU A 63 8.99 9.02 -2.35
CA GLU A 63 9.29 9.68 -3.62
C GLU A 63 10.79 9.88 -3.78
N ARG A 64 11.48 10.27 -2.73
CA ARG A 64 12.91 10.52 -2.77
C ARG A 64 13.69 9.24 -3.07
N PHE A 65 13.53 8.17 -2.25
CA PHE A 65 14.36 6.98 -2.44
C PHE A 65 13.93 6.13 -3.64
N LEU A 66 12.73 6.31 -4.15
CA LEU A 66 12.29 5.64 -5.38
C LEU A 66 12.72 6.37 -6.66
N THR A 67 13.31 7.58 -6.53
CA THR A 67 13.73 8.38 -7.68
C THR A 67 15.21 8.77 -7.65
N ASP A 68 15.93 8.55 -6.55
CA ASP A 68 17.33 8.97 -6.42
C ASP A 68 18.34 7.83 -6.59
N GLY A 69 17.89 6.65 -6.95
CA GLY A 69 18.76 5.48 -7.15
C GLY A 69 18.93 4.59 -5.92
N THR A 70 18.37 4.98 -4.78
CA THR A 70 18.44 4.16 -3.56
C THR A 70 17.68 2.86 -3.74
N LEU A 71 16.46 2.93 -4.24
CA LEU A 71 15.59 1.77 -4.48
C LEU A 71 15.18 1.77 -5.95
N THR A 72 15.67 0.77 -6.71
CA THR A 72 15.43 0.68 -8.15
C THR A 72 14.80 -0.66 -8.52
N GLU A 73 14.15 -0.71 -9.67
CA GLU A 73 13.45 -1.91 -10.16
C GLU A 73 12.54 -2.48 -9.08
N PHE A 74 11.90 -1.58 -8.31
CA PHE A 74 11.05 -1.98 -7.19
C PHE A 74 9.65 -2.28 -7.66
N THR A 75 9.12 -3.39 -7.20
CA THR A 75 7.72 -3.77 -7.42
C THR A 75 7.18 -4.46 -6.17
N GLU A 76 5.90 -4.33 -5.95
CA GLU A 76 5.20 -4.88 -4.81
C GLU A 76 3.84 -5.38 -5.28
N TRP A 77 3.41 -6.54 -4.77
CA TRP A 77 2.17 -7.16 -5.23
C TRP A 77 1.49 -7.93 -4.10
N GLU A 78 0.18 -8.03 -4.19
CA GLU A 78 -0.61 -8.81 -3.24
C GLU A 78 -0.57 -10.29 -3.65
N ILE A 79 -0.23 -11.16 -2.69
CA ILE A 79 -0.14 -12.61 -2.90
C ILE A 79 -1.46 -13.28 -2.55
N ALA A 80 -2.05 -12.89 -1.41
CA ALA A 80 -3.28 -13.47 -0.89
C ALA A 80 -4.02 -12.42 -0.09
N GLU A 81 -5.34 -12.56 0.03
CA GLU A 81 -6.14 -11.61 0.77
C GLU A 81 -7.37 -12.25 1.38
N ARG A 82 -7.91 -11.61 2.39
CA ARG A 82 -9.24 -11.89 2.94
C ARG A 82 -9.93 -10.56 3.18
N THR A 83 -11.10 -10.38 2.58
CA THR A 83 -11.84 -9.14 2.63
C THR A 83 -13.19 -9.37 3.29
N GLU A 84 -13.56 -8.50 4.23
CA GLU A 84 -14.85 -8.53 4.91
C GLU A 84 -15.52 -7.18 4.73
N ILE A 85 -16.79 -7.19 4.35
CA ILE A 85 -17.55 -5.99 4.00
C ILE A 85 -18.80 -5.92 4.89
N PHE A 86 -18.99 -4.80 5.57
CA PHE A 86 -20.15 -4.56 6.43
C PHE A 86 -20.77 -3.21 6.05
N GLY A 87 -21.77 -3.22 5.18
CA GLY A 87 -22.43 -1.98 4.77
C GLY A 87 -21.45 -1.00 4.15
N SER A 88 -21.14 0.08 4.84
CA SER A 88 -20.30 1.17 4.35
C SER A 88 -18.86 1.13 4.88
N ILE A 89 -18.48 0.02 5.51
CA ILE A 89 -17.09 -0.19 5.96
C ILE A 89 -16.61 -1.56 5.49
N ALA A 90 -15.28 -1.70 5.36
CA ALA A 90 -14.67 -2.98 5.00
C ALA A 90 -13.27 -3.05 5.59
N GLN A 91 -12.79 -4.28 5.75
CA GLN A 91 -11.40 -4.52 6.14
C GLN A 91 -10.81 -5.61 5.27
N ARG A 92 -9.49 -5.55 5.09
CA ARG A 92 -8.80 -6.52 4.25
C ARG A 92 -7.48 -6.88 4.89
N PHE A 93 -7.25 -8.17 5.00
CA PHE A 93 -5.97 -8.72 5.39
C PHE A 93 -5.25 -9.14 4.11
N SER A 94 -4.02 -8.66 3.92
CA SER A 94 -3.23 -8.96 2.72
C SER A 94 -1.90 -9.57 3.10
N GLU A 95 -1.46 -10.54 2.28
CA GLU A 95 -0.06 -10.96 2.24
C GLU A 95 0.52 -10.38 0.96
N TYR A 96 1.71 -9.79 1.04
CA TYR A 96 2.33 -9.15 -0.12
C TYR A 96 3.76 -9.62 -0.29
N GLY A 97 4.23 -9.54 -1.54
CA GLY A 97 5.62 -9.73 -1.89
C GLY A 97 6.19 -8.45 -2.45
N LYS A 98 7.50 -8.29 -2.35
CA LYS A 98 8.21 -7.16 -2.93
C LYS A 98 9.60 -7.60 -3.39
N SER A 99 10.14 -6.89 -4.37
CA SER A 99 11.48 -7.13 -4.87
C SER A 99 12.05 -5.87 -5.50
N GLY A 100 13.37 -5.80 -5.56
CA GLY A 100 14.05 -4.67 -6.17
C GLY A 100 15.53 -4.68 -5.83
N TYR A 101 16.20 -3.57 -6.13
CA TYR A 101 17.59 -3.33 -5.73
C TYR A 101 17.61 -2.18 -4.73
N ARG A 102 18.23 -2.43 -3.58
CA ARG A 102 18.49 -1.38 -2.58
C ARG A 102 19.97 -1.15 -2.52
N ASP A 103 20.39 0.07 -2.82
CA ASP A 103 21.82 0.45 -2.88
C ASP A 103 22.60 -0.51 -3.79
N GLY A 104 21.98 -0.93 -4.89
CA GLY A 104 22.59 -1.83 -5.86
C GLY A 104 22.52 -3.31 -5.54
N GLU A 105 21.95 -3.70 -4.41
CA GLU A 105 21.83 -5.10 -4.01
C GLU A 105 20.39 -5.59 -4.15
N TRP A 106 20.23 -6.73 -4.82
CA TRP A 106 18.92 -7.36 -5.02
C TRP A 106 18.37 -7.86 -3.69
N PHE A 107 17.08 -7.63 -3.48
CA PHE A 107 16.36 -8.18 -2.34
C PHE A 107 14.96 -8.64 -2.76
N GLU A 108 14.44 -9.57 -1.99
CA GLU A 108 13.04 -10.00 -2.06
C GLU A 108 12.51 -10.00 -0.64
N GLY A 109 11.25 -9.64 -0.47
CA GLY A 109 10.64 -9.57 0.84
C GLY A 109 9.19 -9.95 0.81
N PHE A 110 8.66 -10.25 1.99
CA PHE A 110 7.27 -10.58 2.22
C PHE A 110 6.77 -9.80 3.41
N GLY A 111 5.47 -9.61 3.48
CA GLY A 111 4.87 -8.97 4.62
C GLY A 111 3.37 -9.17 4.66
N ARG A 112 2.77 -8.58 5.68
CA ARG A 112 1.33 -8.60 5.90
C ARG A 112 0.84 -7.20 6.18
N GLN A 113 -0.33 -6.90 5.65
CA GLN A 113 -0.94 -5.59 5.79
C GLN A 113 -2.41 -5.75 6.12
N THR A 114 -2.91 -4.91 7.03
CA THR A 114 -4.34 -4.75 7.25
C THR A 114 -4.74 -3.39 6.74
N THR A 115 -5.88 -3.34 6.05
CA THR A 115 -6.37 -2.10 5.44
C THR A 115 -7.82 -1.91 5.81
N GLN A 116 -8.19 -0.70 6.23
CA GLN A 116 -9.56 -0.31 6.50
C GLN A 116 -10.09 0.54 5.37
N PHE A 117 -11.32 0.26 4.94
CA PHE A 117 -11.97 1.00 3.86
C PHE A 117 -13.27 1.58 4.36
N ILE A 118 -13.64 2.71 3.81
CA ILE A 118 -14.96 3.32 4.05
C ILE A 118 -15.57 3.73 2.70
N ARG A 119 -16.89 3.68 2.60
CA ARG A 119 -17.59 4.20 1.43
C ARG A 119 -17.85 5.68 1.65
N THR A 120 -17.37 6.50 0.70
CA THR A 120 -17.53 7.94 0.71
C THR A 120 -18.45 8.37 -0.44
N PRO A 121 -18.87 9.64 -0.50
CA PRO A 121 -19.62 10.13 -1.68
C PRO A 121 -18.86 9.95 -3.00
N ASP A 122 -17.53 9.85 -2.95
CA ASP A 122 -16.69 9.66 -4.13
C ASP A 122 -16.30 8.20 -4.38
N GLY A 123 -16.95 7.26 -3.69
CA GLY A 123 -16.67 5.84 -3.79
C GLY A 123 -15.89 5.33 -2.58
N TRP A 124 -15.45 4.09 -2.66
CA TRP A 124 -14.69 3.48 -1.58
C TRP A 124 -13.28 4.05 -1.53
N LYS A 125 -12.81 4.31 -0.31
CA LYS A 125 -11.46 4.81 -0.05
C LYS A 125 -10.88 4.10 1.16
N MET A 126 -9.55 4.08 1.24
CA MET A 126 -8.85 3.59 2.42
C MET A 126 -8.86 4.68 3.49
N SER A 127 -9.11 4.29 4.74
CA SER A 127 -9.01 5.19 5.88
C SER A 127 -7.72 4.97 6.66
N SER A 128 -7.22 3.73 6.69
CA SER A 128 -5.95 3.42 7.34
C SER A 128 -5.38 2.12 6.81
N ALA A 129 -4.06 1.98 6.94
CA ALA A 129 -3.35 0.75 6.64
C ALA A 129 -2.20 0.59 7.63
N ALA A 130 -1.93 -0.66 8.02
CA ALA A 130 -0.78 -0.97 8.86
C ALA A 130 -0.10 -2.22 8.30
N TRP A 131 1.25 -2.22 8.32
CA TRP A 131 1.97 -3.39 7.80
C TRP A 131 3.12 -3.79 8.70
N ASP A 132 3.48 -5.06 8.58
CA ASP A 132 4.63 -5.66 9.22
C ASP A 132 5.35 -6.52 8.17
N ASP A 133 6.63 -6.29 7.96
CA ASP A 133 7.44 -7.12 7.08
C ASP A 133 7.80 -8.42 7.80
N VAL A 134 7.73 -9.51 7.08
CA VAL A 134 8.18 -10.80 7.62
C VAL A 134 9.69 -10.89 7.41
N PRO A 135 10.48 -11.22 8.44
CA PRO A 135 11.91 -11.42 8.26
C PRO A 135 12.16 -12.51 7.23
N GLY A 136 12.93 -12.16 6.20
CA GLY A 136 13.21 -13.05 5.07
C GLY A 136 14.23 -14.10 5.38
#